data_14d43b7e730c00b14c53cfe94e2d384e
#
_entry.id   14d43b7e730c00b14c53cfe94e2d384e
#
_cell.length_a   1.000
_cell.length_b   1.000
_cell.length_c   1.000
_cell.angle_alpha   90.00
_cell.angle_beta   90.00
_cell.angle_gamma   90.00
#
_symmetry.space_group_name_H-M   'P 1'
#
loop_
_entity.id
_entity.type
_entity.pdbx_description
1 polymer ?
#
loop_
_entity_poly.entity_id
_entity_poly.type
_entity_poly.pdbx_seq_one_letter_code
_entity_poly.pdbx_strand_id
1 'polypeptide(L)'
;FAEMLNAPLAIIDKRRPEPGVAEVMNLIGDVKGKTCIMVDDMVDTAGSLTEGARALKKFGAKEVYACCTHPILTDPALSRIAQSDITELVVTNTIPLAPSKKHPKIKVLSIGPILAETILRIYNDWSVSQLFDTKH
;
A
#
# COMPACT_ATOMS: atom_id res chain seq x y z
N PHE A 1 -4.38 2.44 10.44
CA PHE A 1 -3.01 1.93 10.29
C PHE A 1 -2.01 2.74 11.11
N ALA A 2 -1.93 4.06 10.96
CA ALA A 2 -0.96 4.89 11.68
C ALA A 2 -1.08 4.72 13.20
N GLU A 3 -2.30 4.74 13.74
CA GLU A 3 -2.58 4.51 15.15
C GLU A 3 -2.15 3.09 15.60
N MET A 4 -2.50 2.06 14.83
CA MET A 4 -2.12 0.66 15.12
C MET A 4 -0.62 0.46 15.15
N LEU A 5 0.12 1.17 14.31
CA LEU A 5 1.59 1.11 14.22
C LEU A 5 2.28 2.10 15.15
N ASN A 6 1.52 2.91 15.89
CA ASN A 6 2.06 4.03 16.69
C ASN A 6 3.03 4.89 15.86
N ALA A 7 2.66 5.16 14.60
CA ALA A 7 3.48 5.90 13.65
C ALA A 7 2.82 7.24 13.27
N PRO A 8 3.59 8.29 13.00
CA PRO A 8 3.05 9.54 12.48
C PRO A 8 2.33 9.35 11.15
N LEU A 9 1.22 10.07 10.96
CA LEU A 9 0.50 10.11 9.70
C LEU A 9 1.08 11.22 8.81
N ALA A 10 1.26 10.91 7.52
CA ALA A 10 1.51 11.88 6.47
C ALA A 10 0.47 11.71 5.36
N ILE A 11 0.04 12.82 4.76
CA ILE A 11 -0.97 12.82 3.71
C ILE A 11 -0.38 13.50 2.47
N ILE A 12 -0.46 12.84 1.33
CA ILE A 12 -0.16 13.44 0.03
C ILE A 12 -1.47 13.98 -0.53
N ASP A 13 -1.58 15.31 -0.61
CA ASP A 13 -2.71 15.99 -1.23
C ASP A 13 -2.36 16.34 -2.69
N LYS A 14 -3.10 15.74 -3.60
CA LYS A 14 -2.93 15.92 -5.05
C LYS A 14 -3.97 16.91 -5.56
N ARG A 15 -3.54 18.11 -5.91
CA ARG A 15 -4.42 19.15 -6.44
C ARG A 15 -4.12 19.47 -7.90
N ARG A 16 -5.18 19.56 -8.68
CA ARG A 16 -5.16 20.20 -10.00
C ARG A 16 -5.80 21.58 -9.86
N PRO A 17 -5.02 22.66 -9.75
CA PRO A 17 -5.59 23.99 -9.55
C PRO A 17 -6.48 24.43 -10.74
N GLU A 18 -6.12 24.02 -11.98
CA GLU A 18 -6.89 24.33 -13.21
C GLU A 18 -6.67 23.24 -14.28
N PRO A 19 -7.61 23.07 -15.24
CA PRO A 19 -7.40 22.21 -16.40
C PRO A 19 -6.16 22.67 -17.19
N GLY A 20 -5.20 21.75 -17.43
CA GLY A 20 -3.97 22.04 -18.18
C GLY A 20 -2.79 22.52 -17.33
N VAL A 21 -2.97 22.76 -16.04
CA VAL A 21 -1.87 23.07 -15.12
C VAL A 21 -1.28 21.76 -14.54
N ALA A 22 0.04 21.74 -14.35
CA ALA A 22 0.72 20.59 -13.75
C ALA A 22 0.16 20.29 -12.36
N GLU A 23 0.01 18.99 -12.08
CA GLU A 23 -0.45 18.55 -10.77
C GLU A 23 0.55 18.96 -9.69
N VAL A 24 0.05 19.61 -8.65
CA VAL A 24 0.85 19.97 -7.48
C VAL A 24 0.57 18.95 -6.39
N MET A 25 1.61 18.28 -5.94
CA MET A 25 1.55 17.41 -4.77
C MET A 25 2.02 18.18 -3.55
N ASN A 26 1.14 18.32 -2.57
CA ASN A 26 1.46 18.87 -1.27
C ASN A 26 1.56 17.73 -0.26
N LEU A 27 2.52 17.83 0.65
CA LEU A 27 2.68 16.90 1.76
C LEU A 27 2.24 17.58 3.06
N ILE A 28 1.32 16.94 3.76
CA ILE A 28 0.96 17.30 5.13
C ILE A 28 1.62 16.28 6.05
N GLY A 29 2.41 16.73 7.00
CA GLY A 29 3.24 15.90 7.88
C GLY A 29 4.72 15.97 7.52
N ASP A 30 5.55 15.26 8.28
CA ASP A 30 7.00 15.23 8.11
C ASP A 30 7.48 13.82 7.74
N VAL A 31 8.16 13.71 6.60
CA VAL A 31 8.72 12.45 6.09
C VAL A 31 10.24 12.48 5.93
N LYS A 32 10.86 13.62 6.22
CA LYS A 32 12.30 13.81 6.00
C LYS A 32 13.13 12.83 6.81
N GLY A 33 13.96 12.06 6.14
CA GLY A 33 14.83 11.03 6.75
C GLY A 33 14.09 9.80 7.28
N LYS A 34 12.76 9.71 7.09
CA LYS A 34 11.95 8.61 7.61
C LYS A 34 11.70 7.53 6.56
N THR A 35 11.48 6.31 7.02
CA THR A 35 10.90 5.23 6.21
C THR A 35 9.38 5.42 6.18
N CYS A 36 8.83 5.49 4.98
CA CYS A 36 7.39 5.69 4.75
C CYS A 36 6.73 4.40 4.27
N ILE A 37 5.51 4.15 4.75
CA ILE A 37 4.66 3.05 4.29
C ILE A 37 3.41 3.66 3.67
N MET A 38 3.20 3.42 2.39
CA MET A 38 1.98 3.78 1.68
C MET A 38 0.98 2.62 1.80
N VAL A 39 -0.28 2.93 2.06
CA VAL A 39 -1.34 1.93 2.21
C VAL A 39 -2.45 2.24 1.22
N ASP A 40 -2.87 1.23 0.47
CA ASP A 40 -3.98 1.33 -0.48
C ASP A 40 -4.86 0.07 -0.39
N ASP A 41 -6.09 0.13 -0.86
CA ASP A 41 -6.97 -1.04 -0.96
C ASP A 41 -6.63 -1.87 -2.19
N MET A 42 -6.37 -1.24 -3.32
CA MET A 42 -6.04 -1.92 -4.58
C MET A 42 -4.97 -1.17 -5.38
N VAL A 43 -4.20 -1.93 -6.13
CA VAL A 43 -3.25 -1.39 -7.12
C VAL A 43 -3.56 -1.98 -8.49
N ASP A 44 -4.04 -1.13 -9.39
CA ASP A 44 -4.31 -1.49 -10.78
C ASP A 44 -3.09 -1.18 -11.67
N THR A 45 -3.01 -0.02 -12.28
CA THR A 45 -1.88 0.37 -13.16
C THR A 45 -0.65 0.91 -12.43
N ALA A 46 -0.72 1.01 -11.11
CA ALA A 46 0.31 1.54 -10.21
C ALA A 46 0.72 3.02 -10.47
N GLY A 47 -0.05 3.77 -11.26
CA GLY A 47 0.27 5.17 -11.57
C GLY A 47 0.31 6.04 -10.31
N SER A 48 -0.79 6.14 -9.59
CA SER A 48 -0.90 6.94 -8.36
C SER A 48 0.09 6.51 -7.29
N LEU A 49 0.29 5.19 -7.13
CA LEU A 49 1.22 4.64 -6.15
C LEU A 49 2.67 5.06 -6.43
N THR A 50 3.12 4.95 -7.67
CA THR A 50 4.50 5.30 -8.05
C THR A 50 4.74 6.80 -8.06
N GLU A 51 3.75 7.61 -8.41
CA GLU A 51 3.80 9.07 -8.29
C GLU A 51 3.88 9.50 -6.82
N GLY A 52 3.10 8.89 -5.94
CA GLY A 52 3.17 9.11 -4.50
C GLY A 52 4.54 8.78 -3.92
N ALA A 53 5.12 7.63 -4.31
CA ALA A 53 6.46 7.24 -3.88
C ALA A 53 7.53 8.26 -4.33
N ARG A 54 7.45 8.72 -5.58
CA ARG A 54 8.34 9.77 -6.10
C ARG A 54 8.20 11.08 -5.30
N ALA A 55 6.97 11.47 -4.96
CA ALA A 55 6.73 12.66 -4.16
C ALA A 55 7.34 12.52 -2.76
N LEU A 56 7.14 11.39 -2.08
CA LEU A 56 7.76 11.14 -0.77
C LEU A 56 9.29 11.22 -0.83
N LYS A 57 9.91 10.65 -1.85
CA LYS A 57 11.37 10.77 -2.06
C LYS A 57 11.79 12.22 -2.26
N LYS A 58 11.03 12.99 -3.06
CA LYS A 58 11.29 14.42 -3.27
C LYS A 58 11.18 15.23 -1.98
N PHE A 59 10.29 14.85 -1.07
CA PHE A 59 10.17 15.45 0.27
C PHE A 59 11.19 14.90 1.28
N GLY A 60 12.12 14.05 0.86
CA GLY A 60 13.25 13.60 1.67
C GLY A 60 13.02 12.31 2.43
N ALA A 61 12.02 11.50 2.08
CA ALA A 61 11.87 10.16 2.65
C ALA A 61 13.11 9.30 2.38
N LYS A 62 13.56 8.57 3.41
CA LYS A 62 14.71 7.66 3.33
C LYS A 62 14.39 6.44 2.47
N GLU A 63 13.28 5.80 2.74
CA GLU A 63 12.79 4.61 2.04
C GLU A 63 11.28 4.69 1.89
N VAL A 64 10.73 4.08 0.85
CA VAL A 64 9.30 4.03 0.60
C VAL A 64 8.88 2.59 0.37
N TYR A 65 8.08 2.08 1.27
CA TYR A 65 7.37 0.82 1.14
C TYR A 65 5.92 1.07 0.79
N ALA A 66 5.29 0.09 0.17
CA ALA A 66 3.86 0.16 -0.14
C ALA A 66 3.18 -1.17 0.20
N CYS A 67 1.90 -1.11 0.54
CA CYS A 67 1.09 -2.30 0.68
C CYS A 67 -0.31 -2.08 0.10
N CYS A 68 -0.88 -3.14 -0.46
CA CYS A 68 -2.28 -3.15 -0.87
C CYS A 68 -2.91 -4.52 -0.65
N THR A 69 -4.23 -4.50 -0.50
CA THR A 69 -5.00 -5.74 -0.36
C THR A 69 -5.17 -6.43 -1.72
N HIS A 70 -5.58 -5.69 -2.76
CA HIS A 70 -5.96 -6.26 -4.04
C HIS A 70 -4.96 -5.91 -5.16
N PRO A 71 -4.03 -6.84 -5.52
CA PRO A 71 -3.04 -6.60 -6.58
C PRO A 71 -3.61 -6.95 -7.95
N ILE A 72 -4.34 -6.04 -8.59
CA ILE A 72 -4.84 -6.24 -9.96
C ILE A 72 -3.67 -6.25 -10.94
N LEU A 73 -2.78 -5.27 -10.82
CA LEU A 73 -1.53 -5.13 -11.55
C LEU A 73 -1.69 -5.30 -13.07
N THR A 74 -2.63 -4.53 -13.66
CA THR A 74 -2.77 -4.48 -15.11
C THR A 74 -1.60 -3.70 -15.73
N ASP A 75 -1.28 -3.98 -16.99
CA ASP A 75 -0.23 -3.26 -17.69
C ASP A 75 -0.53 -1.74 -17.70
N PRO A 76 0.50 -0.89 -17.44
CA PRO A 76 1.92 -1.18 -17.27
C PRO A 76 2.41 -1.22 -15.79
N ALA A 77 1.64 -1.76 -14.84
CA ALA A 77 1.94 -1.72 -13.41
C ALA A 77 3.35 -2.23 -13.08
N LEU A 78 3.74 -3.41 -13.60
CA LEU A 78 5.04 -4.01 -13.29
C LEU A 78 6.21 -3.13 -13.70
N SER A 79 6.17 -2.58 -14.92
CA SER A 79 7.23 -1.69 -15.41
C SER A 79 7.33 -0.41 -14.59
N ARG A 80 6.18 0.15 -14.18
CA ARG A 80 6.12 1.32 -13.29
C ARG A 80 6.72 1.03 -11.92
N ILE A 81 6.33 -0.09 -11.29
CA ILE A 81 6.85 -0.51 -9.99
C ILE A 81 8.36 -0.76 -10.07
N ALA A 82 8.82 -1.47 -11.11
CA ALA A 82 10.23 -1.75 -11.33
C ALA A 82 11.09 -0.48 -11.36
N GLN A 83 10.60 0.55 -12.06
CA GLN A 83 11.30 1.84 -12.27
C GLN A 83 11.02 2.85 -11.15
N SER A 84 10.16 2.55 -10.19
CA SER A 84 9.76 3.48 -9.14
C SER A 84 10.75 3.52 -7.97
N ASP A 85 10.57 4.54 -7.13
CA ASP A 85 11.25 4.70 -5.85
C ASP A 85 10.73 3.77 -4.74
N ILE A 86 9.78 2.89 -5.05
CA ILE A 86 9.26 1.90 -4.10
C ILE A 86 10.34 0.85 -3.84
N THR A 87 10.68 0.66 -2.58
CA THR A 87 11.63 -0.36 -2.13
C THR A 87 11.01 -1.75 -2.23
N GLU A 88 9.81 -1.91 -1.68
CA GLU A 88 9.04 -3.16 -1.73
C GLU A 88 7.54 -2.85 -1.73
N LEU A 89 6.77 -3.57 -2.52
CA LEU A 89 5.32 -3.60 -2.53
C LEU A 89 4.84 -4.92 -1.94
N VAL A 90 4.20 -4.86 -0.78
CA VAL A 90 3.59 -6.02 -0.13
C VAL A 90 2.13 -6.10 -0.55
N VAL A 91 1.71 -7.24 -1.07
CA VAL A 91 0.34 -7.48 -1.54
C VAL A 91 -0.23 -8.74 -0.90
N THR A 92 -1.53 -8.90 -0.93
CA THR A 92 -2.15 -10.16 -0.52
C THR A 92 -2.41 -11.08 -1.70
N ASN A 93 -2.81 -12.31 -1.42
CA ASN A 93 -3.24 -13.29 -2.43
C ASN A 93 -4.76 -13.29 -2.67
N THR A 94 -5.45 -12.18 -2.38
CA THR A 94 -6.87 -12.02 -2.73
C THR A 94 -7.11 -12.14 -4.24
N ILE A 95 -6.12 -11.69 -5.03
CA ILE A 95 -6.05 -11.88 -6.46
C ILE A 95 -4.76 -12.65 -6.73
N PRO A 96 -4.83 -13.88 -7.26
CA PRO A 96 -3.64 -14.67 -7.56
C PRO A 96 -2.76 -13.97 -8.60
N LEU A 97 -1.48 -13.82 -8.30
CA LEU A 97 -0.52 -13.28 -9.26
C LEU A 97 -0.10 -14.36 -10.27
N ALA A 98 -0.33 -14.08 -11.55
CA ALA A 98 0.22 -14.91 -12.63
C ALA A 98 1.76 -14.98 -12.53
N PRO A 99 2.39 -16.09 -12.97
CA PRO A 99 3.85 -16.21 -12.97
C PRO A 99 4.58 -15.04 -13.66
N SER A 100 3.98 -14.50 -14.71
CA SER A 100 4.49 -13.32 -15.44
C SER A 100 4.46 -12.02 -14.63
N LYS A 101 3.70 -11.96 -13.54
CA LYS A 101 3.60 -10.80 -12.66
C LYS A 101 4.52 -10.88 -11.43
N LYS A 102 5.36 -11.92 -11.34
CA LYS A 102 6.37 -12.02 -10.28
C LYS A 102 7.47 -11.00 -10.50
N HIS A 103 7.80 -10.23 -9.47
CA HIS A 103 8.87 -9.24 -9.50
C HIS A 103 9.58 -9.17 -8.14
N PRO A 104 10.91 -8.96 -8.08
CA PRO A 104 11.67 -8.93 -6.80
C PRO A 104 11.14 -7.91 -5.79
N LYS A 105 10.60 -6.78 -6.26
CA LYS A 105 9.99 -5.76 -5.40
C LYS A 105 8.58 -6.13 -4.89
N ILE A 106 7.96 -7.22 -5.37
CA ILE A 106 6.60 -7.60 -4.98
C ILE A 106 6.65 -8.82 -4.08
N LYS A 107 6.13 -8.66 -2.87
CA LYS A 107 6.00 -9.71 -1.86
C LYS A 107 4.55 -10.03 -1.60
N VAL A 108 4.19 -11.32 -1.69
CA VAL A 108 2.81 -11.78 -1.49
C VAL A 108 2.65 -12.34 -0.08
N LEU A 109 1.66 -11.85 0.65
CA LEU A 109 1.21 -12.40 1.93
C LEU A 109 -0.11 -13.15 1.74
N SER A 110 -0.22 -14.30 2.40
CA SER A 110 -1.48 -15.07 2.38
C SER A 110 -2.48 -14.51 3.38
N ILE A 111 -3.72 -14.31 2.92
CA ILE A 111 -4.87 -14.01 3.80
C ILE A 111 -5.54 -15.31 4.31
N GLY A 112 -5.05 -16.48 3.88
CA GLY A 112 -5.61 -17.77 4.28
C GLY A 112 -5.78 -17.95 5.79
N PRO A 113 -4.76 -17.66 6.62
CA PRO A 113 -4.88 -17.78 8.07
C PRO A 113 -6.00 -16.93 8.67
N ILE A 114 -6.15 -15.67 8.25
CA ILE A 114 -7.19 -14.78 8.79
C ILE A 114 -8.59 -15.21 8.33
N LEU A 115 -8.71 -15.71 7.09
CA LEU A 115 -9.99 -16.25 6.59
C LEU A 115 -10.36 -17.54 7.32
N ALA A 116 -9.40 -18.44 7.55
CA ALA A 116 -9.64 -19.68 8.29
C ALA A 116 -10.11 -19.41 9.71
N GLU A 117 -9.45 -18.48 10.41
CA GLU A 117 -9.83 -18.06 11.76
C GLU A 117 -11.22 -17.41 11.77
N THR A 118 -11.53 -16.57 10.77
CA THR A 118 -12.85 -15.95 10.63
C THR A 118 -13.95 -17.01 10.48
N ILE A 119 -13.73 -18.00 9.60
CA ILE A 119 -14.67 -19.11 9.37
C ILE A 119 -14.87 -19.91 10.67
N LEU A 120 -13.78 -20.22 11.36
CA LEU A 120 -13.83 -20.99 12.61
C LEU A 120 -14.62 -20.24 13.68
N ARG A 121 -14.44 -18.92 13.79
CA ARG A 121 -15.20 -18.09 14.75
C ARG A 121 -16.68 -18.05 14.43
N ILE A 122 -17.04 -17.88 13.17
CA ILE A 122 -18.45 -17.91 12.73
C ILE A 122 -19.06 -19.28 13.04
N TYR A 123 -18.35 -20.36 12.74
CA TYR A 123 -18.83 -21.72 13.00
C TYR A 123 -19.09 -22.01 14.49
N ASN A 124 -18.30 -21.42 15.38
CA ASN A 124 -18.42 -21.60 16.82
C ASN A 124 -19.22 -20.50 17.54
N ASP A 125 -19.90 -19.62 16.80
CA ASP A 125 -20.62 -18.46 17.33
C ASP A 125 -19.73 -17.51 18.16
N TRP A 126 -18.44 -17.41 17.84
CA TRP A 126 -17.48 -16.53 18.48
C TRP A 126 -17.44 -15.16 17.78
N SER A 127 -17.05 -14.11 18.54
CA SER A 127 -16.92 -12.76 17.99
C SER A 127 -15.80 -12.68 16.94
N VAL A 128 -16.14 -12.24 15.72
CA VAL A 128 -15.19 -11.97 14.63
C VAL A 128 -14.46 -10.64 14.87
N SER A 129 -15.10 -9.66 15.55
CA SER A 129 -14.48 -8.35 15.81
C SER A 129 -13.19 -8.46 16.62
N GLN A 130 -13.09 -9.46 17.50
CA GLN A 130 -11.88 -9.72 18.28
C GLN A 130 -10.62 -10.01 17.43
N LEU A 131 -10.77 -10.42 16.16
CA LEU A 131 -9.64 -10.57 15.24
C LEU A 131 -8.96 -9.24 14.91
N PHE A 132 -9.68 -8.15 15.08
CA PHE A 132 -9.24 -6.78 14.74
C PHE A 132 -8.96 -5.95 15.99
N ASP A 133 -9.24 -6.47 17.17
CA ASP A 133 -8.93 -5.85 18.47
C ASP A 133 -7.43 -6.04 18.78
N THR A 134 -6.59 -5.23 18.15
CA THR A 134 -5.15 -5.15 18.47
C THR A 134 -4.96 -4.34 19.76
N LYS A 135 -5.43 -4.86 20.89
CA LYS A 135 -4.92 -4.44 22.20
C LYS A 135 -3.75 -5.35 22.57
N HIS A 136 -2.56 -4.90 22.24
CA HIS A 136 -1.32 -5.39 22.83
C HIS A 136 -0.82 -4.38 23.85
#